data_95838cd719228130b14942934aff3d79
#
_entry.id   95838cd719228130b14942934aff3d79
#
_cell.length_a   1.000
_cell.length_b   1.000
_cell.length_c   1.000
_cell.angle_alpha   90.00
_cell.angle_beta   90.00
_cell.angle_gamma   90.00
#
_symmetry.space_group_name_H-M   'P 1'
#
loop_
_entity.id
_entity.type
_entity.pdbx_description
1 polymer ?
#
loop_
_entity_poly.entity_id
_entity_poly.type
_entity_poly.pdbx_seq_one_letter_code
_entity_poly.pdbx_strand_id
1 'polypeptide(L)'
;MKNLITIISILLIWTTVSAQEIFLETGLNFTSYNYENSMGVSNENVTSSSGLYSLLGLASFRLLKQKINYGISFQQFNATGGDGYEDYDWKTNYLGGFLQYQKPIYKNFIAIQASADFLYLVSGKQKIGGKTFSLNDEKEVNGFWLNPSIGLFTKIIDSNTFGLDLGYNFSMAIKPNDQGSESLSYVSNQLYFRIHLKSNKQVALEHEHNDANVGAPGNQVNMVQEIQNLKLAINSLQQPSKQIPEVTVFFNLDSYKIDKDQYQKLEALADYLRKNTTTAATLVGYADDTTGNRESNQTLSDNRALSVREFLLSKQVSPTQCTAKGAGETSQFNQKIYDSNRRVLIVLTQKQ
;
A
#
# COMPACT_ATOMS: atom_id res chain seq x y z
N MET A 1 1.19 -19.90 -13.38
CA MET A 1 -0.27 -19.96 -13.55
C MET A 1 -0.84 -21.38 -13.55
N LYS A 2 -0.34 -22.35 -14.34
CA LYS A 2 -0.90 -23.74 -14.33
C LYS A 2 -0.95 -24.38 -12.94
N ASN A 3 0.10 -24.27 -12.15
CA ASN A 3 0.17 -24.88 -10.80
C ASN A 3 -0.80 -24.24 -9.78
N LEU A 4 -1.10 -22.95 -9.90
CA LEU A 4 -2.04 -22.25 -9.03
C LEU A 4 -3.49 -22.67 -9.32
N ILE A 5 -3.84 -22.82 -10.60
CA ILE A 5 -5.15 -23.31 -11.03
C ILE A 5 -5.37 -24.75 -10.55
N THR A 6 -4.34 -25.59 -10.60
CA THR A 6 -4.39 -26.97 -10.11
C THR A 6 -4.58 -27.04 -8.59
N ILE A 7 -3.92 -26.18 -7.81
CA ILE A 7 -4.08 -26.09 -6.34
C ILE A 7 -5.47 -25.61 -5.98
N ILE A 8 -5.99 -24.60 -6.66
CA ILE A 8 -7.36 -24.08 -6.45
C ILE A 8 -8.40 -25.14 -6.82
N SER A 9 -8.19 -25.90 -7.90
CA SER A 9 -9.07 -26.99 -8.32
C SER A 9 -9.08 -28.15 -7.30
N ILE A 10 -7.94 -28.50 -6.73
CA ILE A 10 -7.79 -29.54 -5.70
C ILE A 10 -8.48 -29.12 -4.39
N LEU A 11 -8.34 -27.86 -3.97
CA LEU A 11 -9.00 -27.30 -2.79
C LEU A 11 -10.53 -27.29 -2.94
N LEU A 12 -11.07 -27.08 -4.13
CA LEU A 12 -12.50 -27.10 -4.43
C LEU A 12 -13.11 -28.52 -4.42
N ILE A 13 -12.31 -29.56 -4.69
CA ILE A 13 -12.79 -30.94 -4.78
C ILE A 13 -12.85 -31.66 -3.41
N TRP A 14 -12.08 -31.20 -2.42
CA TRP A 14 -11.96 -31.86 -1.11
C TRP A 14 -12.88 -31.32 -0.02
N THR A 15 -13.69 -30.33 -0.29
CA THR A 15 -14.66 -29.83 0.68
C THR A 15 -15.96 -30.62 0.56
N THR A 16 -16.22 -31.52 1.51
CA THR A 16 -17.59 -31.98 1.80
C THR A 16 -18.43 -30.74 2.10
N VAL A 17 -19.33 -30.43 1.17
CA VAL A 17 -20.20 -29.24 1.20
C VAL A 17 -21.12 -29.32 2.42
N SER A 18 -20.64 -28.86 3.56
CA SER A 18 -21.51 -28.50 4.67
C SER A 18 -22.01 -27.08 4.45
N ALA A 19 -23.29 -26.84 4.69
CA ALA A 19 -24.08 -25.63 4.50
C ALA A 19 -23.22 -24.36 4.23
N GLN A 20 -23.14 -23.99 2.96
CA GLN A 20 -22.28 -22.89 2.51
C GLN A 20 -22.97 -21.56 2.82
N GLU A 21 -22.33 -20.74 3.61
CA GLU A 21 -22.69 -19.34 3.78
C GLU A 21 -21.98 -18.55 2.70
N ILE A 22 -22.73 -18.11 1.68
CA ILE A 22 -22.21 -17.22 0.65
C ILE A 22 -22.36 -15.79 1.18
N PHE A 23 -21.29 -15.01 1.12
CA PHE A 23 -21.35 -13.62 1.50
C PHE A 23 -20.56 -12.72 0.54
N LEU A 24 -20.99 -11.48 0.47
CA LEU A 24 -20.29 -10.40 -0.22
C LEU A 24 -19.94 -9.32 0.78
N GLU A 25 -18.66 -9.05 0.98
CA GLU A 25 -18.18 -7.83 1.61
C GLU A 25 -17.80 -6.85 0.52
N THR A 26 -18.24 -5.60 0.63
CA THR A 26 -17.81 -4.55 -0.28
C THR A 26 -17.78 -3.20 0.43
N GLY A 27 -16.84 -2.35 0.04
CA GLY A 27 -16.65 -1.07 0.69
C GLY A 27 -15.48 -0.28 0.14
N LEU A 28 -15.04 0.68 0.94
CA LEU A 28 -13.94 1.57 0.62
C LEU A 28 -12.65 1.11 1.29
N ASN A 29 -11.56 1.22 0.56
CA ASN A 29 -10.21 0.94 1.00
C ASN A 29 -9.40 2.25 0.94
N PHE A 30 -8.98 2.76 2.10
CA PHE A 30 -8.15 3.96 2.22
C PHE A 30 -6.72 3.52 2.45
N THR A 31 -5.87 3.73 1.45
CA THR A 31 -4.52 3.16 1.41
C THR A 31 -3.46 4.24 1.53
N SER A 32 -2.46 3.98 2.36
CA SER A 32 -1.21 4.73 2.40
C SER A 32 -0.06 3.81 1.98
N TYR A 33 0.89 4.33 1.22
CA TYR A 33 2.08 3.61 0.80
C TYR A 33 3.23 3.89 1.77
N ASN A 34 3.95 2.84 2.15
CA ASN A 34 5.27 2.97 2.77
C ASN A 34 6.28 2.50 1.72
N TYR A 35 6.98 3.44 1.15
CA TYR A 35 8.02 3.19 0.16
C TYR A 35 9.36 3.61 0.74
N GLU A 36 10.34 2.72 0.63
CA GLU A 36 11.72 2.97 0.98
C GLU A 36 12.59 2.72 -0.26
N ASN A 37 13.33 3.73 -0.68
CA ASN A 37 14.21 3.62 -1.84
C ASN A 37 15.50 2.85 -1.52
N SER A 38 16.30 2.60 -2.57
CA SER A 38 17.57 1.86 -2.46
C SER A 38 18.63 2.51 -1.54
N MET A 39 18.38 3.72 -1.07
CA MET A 39 19.23 4.44 -0.12
C MET A 39 18.69 4.41 1.31
N GLY A 40 17.60 3.67 1.57
CA GLY A 40 16.96 3.59 2.87
C GLY A 40 16.17 4.84 3.25
N VAL A 41 15.77 5.67 2.26
CA VAL A 41 14.96 6.87 2.49
C VAL A 41 13.50 6.53 2.25
N SER A 42 12.69 6.71 3.27
CA SER A 42 11.24 6.53 3.21
C SER A 42 10.57 7.78 2.62
N ASN A 43 9.63 7.58 1.70
CA ASN A 43 8.75 8.64 1.21
C ASN A 43 7.39 8.54 1.94
N GLU A 44 7.16 9.43 2.89
CA GLU A 44 5.96 9.42 3.73
C GLU A 44 4.94 10.52 3.33
N ASN A 45 5.18 11.29 2.28
CA ASN A 45 4.24 12.33 1.79
C ASN A 45 3.08 11.74 0.97
N VAL A 46 2.68 10.51 1.29
CA VAL A 46 1.61 9.82 0.59
C VAL A 46 0.31 10.00 1.36
N THR A 47 -0.64 10.70 0.75
CA THR A 47 -2.00 10.83 1.27
C THR A 47 -2.84 9.62 0.89
N SER A 48 -3.63 9.16 1.85
CA SER A 48 -4.58 8.07 1.64
C SER A 48 -5.58 8.43 0.55
N SER A 49 -5.75 7.59 -0.45
CA SER A 49 -6.79 7.71 -1.47
C SER A 49 -7.76 6.54 -1.38
N SER A 50 -9.02 6.78 -1.77
CA SER A 50 -10.03 5.73 -1.72
C SER A 50 -9.90 4.78 -2.90
N GLY A 51 -9.98 3.49 -2.61
CA GLY A 51 -10.13 2.40 -3.57
C GLY A 51 -11.32 1.53 -3.24
N LEU A 52 -11.62 0.56 -4.09
CA LEU A 52 -12.63 -0.45 -3.84
C LEU A 52 -12.03 -1.63 -3.07
N TYR A 53 -12.76 -2.12 -2.09
CA TYR A 53 -12.54 -3.37 -1.38
C TYR A 53 -13.72 -4.30 -1.63
N SER A 54 -13.48 -5.55 -2.00
CA SER A 54 -14.54 -6.53 -2.18
C SER A 54 -14.04 -7.96 -1.94
N LEU A 55 -14.77 -8.73 -1.10
CA LEU A 55 -14.57 -10.16 -0.89
C LEU A 55 -15.86 -10.91 -1.22
N LEU A 56 -15.74 -11.95 -2.03
CA LEU A 56 -16.81 -12.92 -2.26
C LEU A 56 -16.48 -14.21 -1.52
N GLY A 57 -17.15 -14.45 -0.39
CA GLY A 57 -17.08 -15.70 0.36
C GLY A 57 -17.83 -16.81 -0.36
N LEU A 58 -17.14 -17.90 -0.68
CA LEU A 58 -17.70 -19.01 -1.44
C LEU A 58 -18.01 -20.21 -0.57
N ALA A 59 -17.19 -20.45 0.44
CA ALA A 59 -17.34 -21.62 1.30
C ALA A 59 -16.56 -21.47 2.62
N SER A 60 -16.69 -22.45 3.49
CA SER A 60 -15.93 -22.53 4.73
C SER A 60 -15.49 -23.97 5.02
N PHE A 61 -14.41 -24.09 5.78
CA PHE A 61 -13.93 -25.36 6.33
C PHE A 61 -13.59 -25.19 7.81
N ARG A 62 -13.40 -26.31 8.52
CA ARG A 62 -12.99 -26.28 9.92
C ARG A 62 -11.50 -26.60 10.06
N LEU A 63 -10.78 -25.70 10.72
CA LEU A 63 -9.39 -25.89 11.12
C LEU A 63 -9.30 -25.73 12.64
N LEU A 64 -8.77 -26.73 13.34
CA LEU A 64 -8.64 -26.74 14.81
C LEU A 64 -9.96 -26.38 15.53
N LYS A 65 -11.08 -26.92 15.04
CA LYS A 65 -12.46 -26.65 15.51
C LYS A 65 -12.98 -25.23 15.19
N GLN A 66 -12.19 -24.37 14.54
CA GLN A 66 -12.59 -23.02 14.12
C GLN A 66 -13.10 -23.03 12.68
N LYS A 67 -14.15 -22.26 12.40
CA LYS A 67 -14.66 -22.05 11.04
C LYS A 67 -13.78 -21.03 10.33
N ILE A 68 -13.23 -21.41 9.17
CA ILE A 68 -12.44 -20.55 8.28
C ILE A 68 -13.23 -20.38 6.99
N ASN A 69 -13.58 -19.16 6.67
CA ASN A 69 -14.19 -18.79 5.39
C ASN A 69 -13.11 -18.59 4.35
N TYR A 70 -13.43 -18.88 3.08
CA TYR A 70 -12.53 -18.62 1.97
C TYR A 70 -13.31 -18.23 0.71
N GLY A 71 -12.62 -17.58 -0.22
CA GLY A 71 -13.23 -17.12 -1.45
C GLY A 71 -12.30 -16.26 -2.27
N ILE A 72 -12.87 -15.32 -3.02
CA ILE A 72 -12.19 -14.42 -3.93
C ILE A 72 -12.10 -13.03 -3.32
N SER A 73 -10.93 -12.39 -3.44
CA SER A 73 -10.64 -11.03 -3.00
C SER A 73 -10.30 -10.15 -4.20
N PHE A 74 -10.93 -8.99 -4.28
CA PHE A 74 -10.55 -7.90 -5.17
C PHE A 74 -10.27 -6.65 -4.34
N GLN A 75 -9.11 -6.04 -4.55
CA GLN A 75 -8.71 -4.85 -3.81
C GLN A 75 -8.03 -3.83 -4.71
N GLN A 76 -8.39 -2.56 -4.52
CA GLN A 76 -7.70 -1.43 -5.09
C GLN A 76 -6.89 -0.74 -3.99
N PHE A 77 -5.58 -0.69 -4.17
CA PHE A 77 -4.72 0.12 -3.33
C PHE A 77 -4.38 1.39 -4.09
N ASN A 78 -5.16 2.43 -3.85
CA ASN A 78 -4.98 3.73 -4.47
C ASN A 78 -4.37 4.69 -3.45
N ALA A 79 -3.43 5.50 -3.88
CA ALA A 79 -2.92 6.59 -3.07
C ALA A 79 -2.53 7.77 -3.94
N THR A 80 -2.62 8.94 -3.38
CA THR A 80 -2.10 10.17 -3.93
C THR A 80 -1.00 10.67 -3.02
N GLY A 81 0.06 11.14 -3.57
CA GLY A 81 1.16 11.75 -2.85
C GLY A 81 1.60 12.99 -3.59
N GLY A 82 2.28 13.84 -2.90
CA GLY A 82 2.89 15.01 -3.48
C GLY A 82 3.85 15.62 -2.48
N ASP A 83 4.93 16.13 -2.98
CA ASP A 83 5.91 16.89 -2.20
C ASP A 83 5.63 18.40 -2.26
N GLY A 84 4.48 18.79 -2.82
CA GLY A 84 4.12 20.17 -3.14
C GLY A 84 4.69 20.65 -4.48
N TYR A 85 5.44 19.80 -5.19
CA TYR A 85 6.10 20.07 -6.46
C TYR A 85 5.67 19.09 -7.55
N GLU A 86 5.41 17.83 -7.19
CA GLU A 86 4.84 16.81 -8.07
C GLU A 86 3.73 16.06 -7.35
N ASP A 87 2.64 15.84 -8.09
CA ASP A 87 1.56 14.98 -7.65
C ASP A 87 1.83 13.55 -8.15
N TYR A 88 1.77 12.61 -7.22
CA TYR A 88 1.82 11.17 -7.49
C TYR A 88 0.42 10.61 -7.34
N ASP A 89 -0.08 9.93 -8.37
CA ASP A 89 -1.37 9.22 -8.32
C ASP A 89 -1.12 7.74 -8.65
N TRP A 90 -1.32 6.89 -7.65
CA TRP A 90 -1.16 5.44 -7.78
C TRP A 90 -2.53 4.79 -7.79
N LYS A 91 -2.75 3.96 -8.81
CA LYS A 91 -3.97 3.15 -8.96
C LYS A 91 -3.58 1.73 -9.25
N THR A 92 -3.80 0.83 -8.30
CA THR A 92 -3.45 -0.58 -8.42
C THR A 92 -4.66 -1.45 -8.14
N ASN A 93 -4.85 -2.47 -8.98
CA ASN A 93 -5.92 -3.45 -8.87
C ASN A 93 -5.33 -4.83 -8.63
N TYR A 94 -5.73 -5.46 -7.56
CA TYR A 94 -5.31 -6.80 -7.18
C TYR A 94 -6.50 -7.74 -7.18
N LEU A 95 -6.27 -8.98 -7.61
CA LEU A 95 -7.21 -10.08 -7.55
C LEU A 95 -6.53 -11.27 -6.87
N GLY A 96 -7.27 -12.01 -6.07
CA GLY A 96 -6.72 -13.17 -5.40
C GLY A 96 -7.72 -13.96 -4.61
N GLY A 97 -7.24 -14.74 -3.65
CA GLY A 97 -8.05 -15.49 -2.71
C GLY A 97 -7.85 -14.97 -1.30
N PHE A 98 -8.76 -15.33 -0.40
CA PHE A 98 -8.63 -15.00 1.02
C PHE A 98 -8.97 -16.18 1.94
N LEU A 99 -8.42 -16.13 3.14
CA LEU A 99 -8.83 -16.94 4.30
C LEU A 99 -9.26 -15.99 5.40
N GLN A 100 -10.40 -16.25 6.04
CA GLN A 100 -10.99 -15.37 7.04
C GLN A 100 -11.52 -16.15 8.22
N TYR A 101 -11.11 -15.75 9.42
CA TYR A 101 -11.61 -16.20 10.70
C TYR A 101 -12.45 -15.13 11.36
N GLN A 102 -13.56 -15.52 11.98
CA GLN A 102 -14.46 -14.62 12.69
C GLN A 102 -14.82 -15.20 14.04
N LYS A 103 -14.88 -14.35 15.06
CA LYS A 103 -15.28 -14.74 16.42
C LYS A 103 -16.19 -13.68 17.05
N PRO A 104 -17.44 -14.04 17.41
CA PRO A 104 -18.28 -13.17 18.22
C PRO A 104 -17.63 -12.86 19.56
N ILE A 105 -17.71 -11.60 20.00
CA ILE A 105 -17.14 -11.13 21.27
C ILE A 105 -18.20 -10.56 22.22
N TYR A 106 -19.31 -10.05 21.70
CA TYR A 106 -20.37 -9.49 22.54
C TYR A 106 -21.74 -9.84 21.99
N LYS A 107 -22.54 -10.67 22.74
CA LYS A 107 -23.94 -11.03 22.48
C LYS A 107 -24.27 -11.34 21.01
N ASN A 108 -23.34 -11.93 20.26
CA ASN A 108 -23.40 -12.11 18.80
C ASN A 108 -23.64 -10.82 17.98
N PHE A 109 -23.59 -9.66 18.61
CA PHE A 109 -23.79 -8.36 17.96
C PHE A 109 -22.49 -7.78 17.43
N ILE A 110 -21.39 -7.92 18.19
CA ILE A 110 -20.04 -7.49 17.77
C ILE A 110 -19.17 -8.72 17.61
N ALA A 111 -18.40 -8.78 16.53
CA ALA A 111 -17.42 -9.82 16.28
C ALA A 111 -16.07 -9.24 15.82
N ILE A 112 -15.00 -9.94 16.18
CA ILE A 112 -13.68 -9.71 15.61
C ILE A 112 -13.53 -10.54 14.35
N GLN A 113 -12.72 -10.02 13.43
CA GLN A 113 -12.33 -10.68 12.20
C GLN A 113 -10.82 -10.63 12.03
N ALA A 114 -10.25 -11.74 11.60
CA ALA A 114 -8.87 -11.78 11.11
C ALA A 114 -8.87 -12.42 9.73
N SER A 115 -8.18 -11.84 8.76
CA SER A 115 -8.05 -12.44 7.44
C SER A 115 -6.64 -12.34 6.87
N ALA A 116 -6.40 -13.13 5.86
CA ALA A 116 -5.20 -13.07 5.05
C ALA A 116 -5.63 -13.17 3.58
N ASP A 117 -5.33 -12.14 2.80
CA ASP A 117 -5.57 -12.13 1.37
C ASP A 117 -4.27 -12.45 0.63
N PHE A 118 -4.38 -13.28 -0.40
CA PHE A 118 -3.30 -13.73 -1.27
C PHE A 118 -3.55 -13.09 -2.63
N LEU A 119 -2.92 -11.95 -2.87
CA LEU A 119 -3.24 -11.04 -3.95
C LEU A 119 -2.19 -11.09 -5.06
N TYR A 120 -2.64 -10.89 -6.30
CA TYR A 120 -1.79 -10.72 -7.46
C TYR A 120 -2.18 -9.46 -8.22
N LEU A 121 -1.20 -8.65 -8.65
CA LEU A 121 -1.45 -7.43 -9.41
C LEU A 121 -2.06 -7.79 -10.78
N VAL A 122 -3.25 -7.27 -11.06
CA VAL A 122 -3.92 -7.38 -12.37
C VAL A 122 -3.59 -6.19 -13.24
N SER A 123 -3.63 -5.00 -12.67
CA SER A 123 -3.25 -3.76 -13.36
C SER A 123 -2.80 -2.70 -12.37
N GLY A 124 -1.80 -1.93 -12.75
CA GLY A 124 -1.31 -0.81 -11.99
C GLY A 124 -0.88 0.34 -12.87
N LYS A 125 -1.15 1.56 -12.42
CA LYS A 125 -0.74 2.80 -13.10
C LYS A 125 -0.23 3.79 -12.06
N GLN A 126 0.85 4.48 -12.43
CA GLN A 126 1.41 5.60 -11.68
C GLN A 126 1.39 6.84 -12.56
N LYS A 127 0.92 7.95 -12.04
CA LYS A 127 1.00 9.25 -12.69
C LYS A 127 1.97 10.13 -11.91
N ILE A 128 2.96 10.69 -12.60
CA ILE A 128 3.97 11.58 -12.03
C ILE A 128 4.16 12.74 -12.99
N GLY A 129 4.06 13.98 -12.50
CA GLY A 129 4.30 15.18 -13.32
C GLY A 129 3.48 15.21 -14.61
N GLY A 130 2.23 14.71 -14.59
CA GLY A 130 1.35 14.63 -15.75
C GLY A 130 1.57 13.43 -16.68
N LYS A 131 2.66 12.66 -16.53
CA LYS A 131 2.92 11.43 -17.31
C LYS A 131 2.36 10.21 -16.61
N THR A 132 1.86 9.23 -17.37
CA THR A 132 1.32 7.98 -16.84
C THR A 132 2.24 6.81 -17.17
N PHE A 133 2.61 6.03 -16.17
CA PHE A 133 3.48 4.87 -16.26
C PHE A 133 2.69 3.60 -15.88
N SER A 134 3.08 2.46 -16.46
CA SER A 134 2.55 1.16 -16.07
C SER A 134 3.34 0.62 -14.88
N LEU A 135 2.65 0.16 -13.85
CA LEU A 135 3.26 -0.52 -12.70
C LEU A 135 3.28 -2.05 -12.86
N ASN A 136 2.73 -2.58 -13.97
CA ASN A 136 2.66 -4.02 -14.18
C ASN A 136 4.05 -4.66 -14.38
N ASP A 137 5.01 -3.86 -14.78
CA ASP A 137 6.39 -4.29 -15.05
C ASP A 137 7.35 -3.90 -13.93
N GLU A 138 6.88 -3.13 -12.93
CA GLU A 138 7.66 -2.75 -11.75
C GLU A 138 7.82 -3.94 -10.81
N LYS A 139 9.05 -4.31 -10.51
CA LYS A 139 9.35 -5.47 -9.65
C LYS A 139 8.81 -5.29 -8.24
N GLU A 140 8.80 -4.06 -7.74
CA GLU A 140 8.36 -3.68 -6.41
C GLU A 140 6.83 -3.85 -6.25
N VAL A 141 6.07 -3.63 -7.32
CA VAL A 141 4.59 -3.66 -7.32
C VAL A 141 4.05 -4.97 -7.87
N ASN A 142 4.64 -5.47 -8.96
CA ASN A 142 4.20 -6.70 -9.63
C ASN A 142 4.52 -7.94 -8.79
N GLY A 143 3.64 -8.93 -8.86
CA GLY A 143 3.83 -10.24 -8.25
C GLY A 143 2.82 -10.55 -7.16
N PHE A 144 3.23 -11.44 -6.27
CA PHE A 144 2.40 -11.96 -5.19
C PHE A 144 2.51 -11.07 -3.95
N TRP A 145 1.36 -10.75 -3.37
CA TRP A 145 1.23 -9.97 -2.15
C TRP A 145 0.47 -10.74 -1.08
N LEU A 146 0.89 -10.64 0.15
CA LEU A 146 0.18 -11.10 1.32
C LEU A 146 -0.39 -9.89 2.06
N ASN A 147 -1.71 -9.87 2.27
CA ASN A 147 -2.39 -8.78 2.97
C ASN A 147 -3.12 -9.30 4.21
N PRO A 148 -2.43 -9.49 5.35
CA PRO A 148 -3.07 -9.77 6.61
C PRO A 148 -3.91 -8.59 7.08
N SER A 149 -5.07 -8.89 7.65
CA SER A 149 -5.96 -7.88 8.22
C SER A 149 -6.57 -8.33 9.55
N ILE A 150 -6.92 -7.35 10.36
CA ILE A 150 -7.69 -7.51 11.59
C ILE A 150 -8.77 -6.44 11.64
N GLY A 151 -9.94 -6.79 12.14
CA GLY A 151 -11.06 -5.86 12.20
C GLY A 151 -12.16 -6.24 13.14
N LEU A 152 -13.16 -5.40 13.14
CA LEU A 152 -14.40 -5.55 13.91
C LEU A 152 -15.58 -5.37 12.97
N PHE A 153 -16.65 -6.10 13.21
CA PHE A 153 -17.92 -5.84 12.55
C PHE A 153 -19.09 -5.97 13.53
N THR A 154 -20.17 -5.29 13.18
CA THR A 154 -21.43 -5.34 13.92
C THR A 154 -22.55 -5.79 12.99
N LYS A 155 -23.44 -6.62 13.50
CA LYS A 155 -24.65 -7.05 12.79
C LYS A 155 -25.67 -5.93 12.81
N ILE A 156 -26.09 -5.43 11.65
CA ILE A 156 -27.17 -4.44 11.51
C ILE A 156 -28.51 -5.15 11.33
N ILE A 157 -28.51 -6.19 10.47
CA ILE A 157 -29.68 -7.02 10.21
C ILE A 157 -29.24 -8.48 10.35
N ASP A 158 -30.01 -9.25 11.11
CA ASP A 158 -29.75 -10.67 11.31
C ASP A 158 -31.09 -11.43 11.25
N SER A 159 -31.56 -11.66 10.00
CA SER A 159 -32.78 -12.43 9.75
C SER A 159 -32.49 -13.91 9.48
N ASN A 160 -33.52 -14.73 9.36
CA ASN A 160 -33.38 -16.16 9.06
C ASN A 160 -32.93 -16.45 7.65
N THR A 161 -33.02 -15.50 6.72
CA THR A 161 -32.69 -15.67 5.29
C THR A 161 -31.48 -14.91 4.87
N PHE A 162 -31.24 -13.72 5.42
CA PHE A 162 -30.07 -12.90 5.11
C PHE A 162 -29.59 -12.11 6.33
N GLY A 163 -28.35 -11.67 6.29
CA GLY A 163 -27.79 -10.75 7.25
C GLY A 163 -27.08 -9.59 6.55
N LEU A 164 -26.99 -8.47 7.27
CA LEU A 164 -26.24 -7.29 6.89
C LEU A 164 -25.37 -6.87 8.06
N ASP A 165 -24.07 -6.81 7.81
CA ASP A 165 -23.09 -6.34 8.79
C ASP A 165 -22.42 -5.06 8.29
N LEU A 166 -21.96 -4.23 9.23
CA LEU A 166 -21.06 -3.11 8.99
C LEU A 166 -19.73 -3.40 9.68
N GLY A 167 -18.65 -3.26 8.98
CA GLY A 167 -17.34 -3.59 9.52
C GLY A 167 -16.24 -2.63 9.14
N TYR A 168 -15.16 -2.73 9.91
CA TYR A 168 -13.92 -2.03 9.70
C TYR A 168 -12.76 -2.99 9.85
N ASN A 169 -11.81 -2.95 8.89
CA ASN A 169 -10.55 -3.69 8.94
C ASN A 169 -9.37 -2.72 8.85
N PHE A 170 -8.32 -3.08 9.54
CA PHE A 170 -6.98 -2.57 9.33
C PHE A 170 -6.15 -3.67 8.65
N SER A 171 -5.42 -3.35 7.60
CA SER A 171 -4.57 -4.30 6.88
C SER A 171 -3.22 -3.70 6.51
N MET A 172 -2.23 -4.58 6.33
CA MET A 172 -0.89 -4.20 5.89
C MET A 172 -0.41 -5.22 4.84
N ALA A 173 -0.48 -4.82 3.57
CA ALA A 173 -0.03 -5.66 2.48
C ALA A 173 1.49 -5.61 2.36
N ILE A 174 2.12 -6.79 2.32
CA ILE A 174 3.55 -6.99 2.20
C ILE A 174 3.85 -7.91 1.02
N LYS A 175 5.02 -7.74 0.43
CA LYS A 175 5.53 -8.58 -0.65
C LYS A 175 6.55 -9.58 -0.08
N PRO A 176 6.21 -10.89 0.06
CA PRO A 176 7.06 -11.85 0.76
C PRO A 176 8.44 -12.11 0.13
N ASN A 177 8.58 -11.88 -1.18
CA ASN A 177 9.82 -12.12 -1.94
C ASN A 177 10.40 -10.81 -2.49
N ASP A 178 10.45 -9.78 -1.66
CA ASP A 178 11.11 -8.54 -2.03
C ASP A 178 12.62 -8.75 -2.02
N GLN A 179 13.21 -8.92 -3.22
CA GLN A 179 14.66 -9.05 -3.42
C GLN A 179 15.25 -7.76 -4.00
N GLY A 180 14.44 -6.69 -4.04
CA GLY A 180 14.85 -5.38 -4.53
C GLY A 180 15.71 -4.61 -3.52
N SER A 181 16.42 -3.62 -4.02
CA SER A 181 17.04 -2.59 -3.18
C SER A 181 16.02 -1.59 -2.62
N GLU A 182 14.78 -1.69 -3.04
CA GLU A 182 13.65 -0.83 -2.68
C GLU A 182 12.55 -1.69 -2.04
N SER A 183 11.88 -1.16 -1.05
CA SER A 183 10.77 -1.86 -0.39
C SER A 183 9.47 -1.07 -0.53
N LEU A 184 8.37 -1.79 -0.72
CA LEU A 184 7.05 -1.22 -0.82
C LEU A 184 6.07 -2.02 0.05
N SER A 185 5.30 -1.33 0.85
CA SER A 185 4.17 -1.92 1.57
C SER A 185 2.96 -0.99 1.55
N TYR A 186 1.78 -1.56 1.71
CA TYR A 186 0.52 -0.81 1.77
C TYR A 186 -0.07 -0.95 3.16
N VAL A 187 -0.43 0.17 3.77
CA VAL A 187 -1.26 0.19 4.98
C VAL A 187 -2.64 0.67 4.59
N SER A 188 -3.68 -0.07 4.98
CA SER A 188 -5.04 0.23 4.56
C SER A 188 -6.03 0.18 5.70
N ASN A 189 -6.98 1.11 5.64
CA ASN A 189 -8.16 1.17 6.47
C ASN A 189 -9.38 0.88 5.59
N GLN A 190 -10.15 -0.16 5.91
CA GLN A 190 -11.26 -0.63 5.09
C GLN A 190 -12.55 -0.47 5.86
N LEU A 191 -13.50 0.26 5.28
CA LEU A 191 -14.88 0.36 5.78
C LEU A 191 -15.79 -0.38 4.81
N TYR A 192 -16.53 -1.39 5.28
CA TYR A 192 -17.29 -2.26 4.41
C TYR A 192 -18.67 -2.61 4.97
N PHE A 193 -19.55 -2.98 4.06
CA PHE A 193 -20.76 -3.74 4.35
C PHE A 193 -20.57 -5.19 3.92
N ARG A 194 -21.15 -6.12 4.70
CA ARG A 194 -21.24 -7.53 4.35
C ARG A 194 -22.68 -7.94 4.25
N ILE A 195 -23.05 -8.51 3.12
CA ILE A 195 -24.34 -9.17 2.92
C ILE A 195 -24.07 -10.68 2.90
N HIS A 196 -24.77 -11.43 3.73
CA HIS A 196 -24.66 -12.87 3.75
C HIS A 196 -26.02 -13.55 3.63
N LEU A 197 -26.06 -14.64 2.85
CA LEU A 197 -27.24 -15.47 2.68
C LEU A 197 -27.14 -16.68 3.61
N LYS A 198 -28.17 -16.90 4.41
CA LYS A 198 -28.24 -18.02 5.33
C LYS A 198 -28.97 -19.19 4.68
N SER A 199 -28.38 -20.38 4.77
CA SER A 199 -29.05 -21.61 4.37
C SER A 199 -30.00 -22.09 5.46
N ASN A 200 -31.19 -22.62 5.09
CA ASN A 200 -32.17 -23.16 6.05
C ASN A 200 -31.60 -24.22 7.00
N LYS A 201 -30.49 -24.89 6.62
CA LYS A 201 -29.75 -25.82 7.49
C LYS A 201 -28.96 -25.14 8.62
N GLN A 202 -28.53 -23.90 8.43
CA GLN A 202 -27.77 -23.15 9.43
C GLN A 202 -28.67 -22.61 10.54
N VAL A 203 -29.91 -22.23 10.21
CA VAL A 203 -30.90 -21.74 11.17
C VAL A 203 -31.18 -22.79 12.25
N ALA A 204 -31.22 -24.08 11.88
CA ALA A 204 -31.42 -25.18 12.84
C ALA A 204 -30.22 -25.40 13.78
N LEU A 205 -28.97 -25.16 13.32
CA LEU A 205 -27.79 -25.33 14.14
C LEU A 205 -27.50 -24.15 15.07
N GLU A 206 -27.88 -22.92 14.69
CA GLU A 206 -27.75 -21.73 15.56
C GLU A 206 -28.76 -21.78 16.74
N HIS A 207 -29.94 -22.36 16.58
CA HIS A 207 -30.88 -22.56 17.68
C HIS A 207 -30.39 -23.58 18.72
N GLU A 208 -29.66 -24.60 18.29
CA GLU A 208 -29.11 -25.63 19.22
C GLU A 208 -27.89 -25.10 20.02
N HIS A 209 -27.18 -24.06 19.53
CA HIS A 209 -25.98 -23.51 20.20
C HIS A 209 -26.27 -22.33 21.14
N ASN A 210 -27.42 -21.66 20.99
CA ASN A 210 -27.77 -20.49 21.81
C ASN A 210 -28.31 -20.88 23.22
N ASP A 211 -28.77 -22.12 23.40
CA ASP A 211 -29.26 -22.58 24.68
C ASP A 211 -28.17 -23.00 25.68
N ALA A 212 -26.91 -23.07 25.27
CA ALA A 212 -25.82 -23.59 26.10
C ALA A 212 -24.91 -22.53 26.76
N ASN A 213 -25.14 -21.23 26.56
CA ASN A 213 -24.22 -20.20 27.07
C ASN A 213 -24.91 -19.02 27.77
N VAL A 214 -25.64 -19.31 28.84
CA VAL A 214 -26.05 -18.30 29.83
C VAL A 214 -25.28 -18.59 31.12
N GLY A 215 -24.14 -17.89 31.33
CA GLY A 215 -23.43 -17.98 32.61
C GLY A 215 -22.05 -17.33 32.59
N ALA A 216 -21.93 -16.09 32.98
CA ALA A 216 -21.18 -15.53 34.10
C ALA A 216 -20.82 -14.04 33.89
N PRO A 217 -21.12 -13.14 34.85
CA PRO A 217 -20.72 -11.75 34.78
C PRO A 217 -19.33 -11.58 35.41
N GLY A 218 -18.33 -11.28 34.62
CA GLY A 218 -17.00 -11.03 35.18
C GLY A 218 -15.92 -10.77 34.18
N ASN A 219 -16.00 -9.68 33.39
CA ASN A 219 -14.82 -9.16 32.66
C ASN A 219 -15.07 -7.80 31.97
N GLN A 220 -15.96 -6.97 32.50
CA GLN A 220 -16.18 -5.62 31.90
C GLN A 220 -15.07 -4.61 32.20
N VAL A 221 -14.24 -4.81 33.24
CA VAL A 221 -13.22 -3.84 33.66
C VAL A 221 -11.97 -3.92 32.80
N ASN A 222 -11.61 -5.10 32.28
CA ASN A 222 -10.38 -5.27 31.48
C ASN A 222 -10.50 -4.72 30.05
N MET A 223 -11.69 -4.74 29.45
CA MET A 223 -11.87 -4.36 28.06
C MET A 223 -11.76 -2.85 27.82
N VAL A 224 -12.24 -2.02 28.76
CA VAL A 224 -12.11 -0.55 28.68
C VAL A 224 -10.65 -0.13 28.79
N GLN A 225 -9.89 -0.81 29.64
CA GLN A 225 -8.46 -0.55 29.83
C GLN A 225 -7.64 -0.98 28.60
N GLU A 226 -8.01 -2.08 27.97
CA GLU A 226 -7.37 -2.57 26.75
C GLU A 226 -7.66 -1.67 25.53
N ILE A 227 -8.89 -1.16 25.42
CA ILE A 227 -9.26 -0.15 24.40
C ILE A 227 -8.53 1.16 24.62
N GLN A 228 -8.33 1.60 25.87
CA GLN A 228 -7.52 2.79 26.18
C GLN A 228 -6.04 2.57 25.83
N ASN A 229 -5.49 1.40 26.14
CA ASN A 229 -4.11 1.07 25.80
C ASN A 229 -3.90 0.97 24.28
N LEU A 230 -4.86 0.41 23.53
CA LEU A 230 -4.86 0.40 22.06
C LEU A 230 -4.95 1.81 21.47
N LYS A 231 -5.78 2.71 22.04
CA LYS A 231 -5.84 4.12 21.64
C LYS A 231 -4.50 4.85 21.87
N LEU A 232 -3.86 4.61 22.99
CA LEU A 232 -2.53 5.19 23.28
C LEU A 232 -1.46 4.66 22.33
N ALA A 233 -1.49 3.36 22.01
CA ALA A 233 -0.58 2.76 21.03
C ALA A 233 -0.83 3.31 19.62
N ILE A 234 -2.08 3.45 19.19
CA ILE A 234 -2.43 4.05 17.89
C ILE A 234 -1.99 5.52 17.82
N ASN A 235 -2.19 6.29 18.88
CA ASN A 235 -1.75 7.69 18.92
C ASN A 235 -0.22 7.83 18.95
N SER A 236 0.52 6.87 19.51
CA SER A 236 1.98 6.85 19.44
C SER A 236 2.52 6.50 18.06
N LEU A 237 1.76 5.71 17.26
CA LEU A 237 2.08 5.41 15.88
C LEU A 237 1.68 6.55 14.90
N GLN A 238 0.84 7.48 15.34
CA GLN A 238 0.36 8.62 14.54
C GLN A 238 1.14 9.92 14.76
N GLN A 239 2.24 9.90 15.52
CA GLN A 239 3.12 11.08 15.56
C GLN A 239 3.82 11.22 14.21
N PRO A 240 3.55 12.31 13.44
CA PRO A 240 4.25 12.52 12.18
C PRO A 240 5.73 12.75 12.49
N SER A 241 6.59 11.83 12.10
CA SER A 241 8.00 12.12 11.98
C SER A 241 8.12 13.29 11.01
N LYS A 242 8.91 14.30 11.37
CA LYS A 242 9.10 15.51 10.56
C LYS A 242 9.86 15.12 9.30
N GLN A 243 9.09 14.83 8.21
CA GLN A 243 9.64 14.33 6.97
C GLN A 243 10.11 15.44 6.06
N ILE A 244 11.11 15.09 5.29
CA ILE A 244 11.78 15.97 4.36
C ILE A 244 11.46 15.42 2.96
N PRO A 245 10.79 16.20 2.08
CA PRO A 245 10.31 15.72 0.79
C PRO A 245 11.46 15.31 -0.14
N GLU A 246 11.21 14.29 -0.94
CA GLU A 246 12.05 13.89 -2.06
C GLU A 246 11.54 14.57 -3.33
N VAL A 247 12.43 15.25 -4.07
CA VAL A 247 12.10 15.96 -5.32
C VAL A 247 12.78 15.28 -6.49
N THR A 248 12.03 14.97 -7.55
CA THR A 248 12.54 14.35 -8.76
C THR A 248 12.50 15.30 -9.95
N VAL A 249 13.60 15.41 -10.70
CA VAL A 249 13.70 16.17 -11.95
C VAL A 249 13.94 15.22 -13.10
N PHE A 250 13.05 15.23 -14.11
CA PHE A 250 13.17 14.38 -15.30
C PHE A 250 13.88 15.09 -16.45
N PHE A 251 14.57 14.30 -17.27
CA PHE A 251 15.35 14.78 -18.41
C PHE A 251 14.97 14.09 -19.71
N ASN A 252 15.09 14.80 -20.81
CA ASN A 252 14.98 14.24 -22.14
C ASN A 252 16.17 13.31 -22.46
N LEU A 253 15.98 12.46 -23.49
CA LEU A 253 17.01 11.57 -23.99
C LEU A 253 18.27 12.38 -24.36
N ASP A 254 19.42 11.86 -23.96
CA ASP A 254 20.75 12.46 -24.22
C ASP A 254 20.85 13.95 -23.85
N SER A 255 20.09 14.35 -22.80
CA SER A 255 20.06 15.74 -22.34
C SER A 255 20.27 15.82 -20.83
N TYR A 256 20.99 16.86 -20.43
CA TYR A 256 21.12 17.34 -19.04
C TYR A 256 20.52 18.73 -18.86
N LYS A 257 19.82 19.25 -19.90
CA LYS A 257 19.13 20.53 -19.83
C LYS A 257 17.79 20.33 -19.07
N ILE A 258 17.58 21.15 -18.05
CA ILE A 258 16.34 21.18 -17.29
C ILE A 258 15.25 21.79 -18.16
N ASP A 259 14.13 21.10 -18.32
CA ASP A 259 12.99 21.61 -19.06
C ASP A 259 12.23 22.69 -18.25
N LYS A 260 11.55 23.60 -18.95
CA LYS A 260 10.86 24.73 -18.32
C LYS A 260 9.71 24.32 -17.39
N ASP A 261 9.09 23.18 -17.65
CA ASP A 261 8.05 22.60 -16.81
C ASP A 261 8.57 22.16 -15.43
N GLN A 262 9.87 21.92 -15.31
CA GLN A 262 10.53 21.54 -14.06
C GLN A 262 10.94 22.78 -13.21
N TYR A 263 10.88 23.99 -13.76
CA TYR A 263 11.41 25.19 -13.10
C TYR A 263 10.61 25.56 -11.85
N GLN A 264 9.28 25.48 -11.90
CA GLN A 264 8.43 25.90 -10.79
C GLN A 264 8.75 25.10 -9.52
N LYS A 265 8.89 23.78 -9.64
CA LYS A 265 9.24 22.93 -8.50
C LYS A 265 10.65 23.20 -7.97
N LEU A 266 11.60 23.43 -8.85
CA LEU A 266 12.97 23.76 -8.44
C LEU A 266 13.08 25.14 -7.79
N GLU A 267 12.29 26.12 -8.21
CA GLU A 267 12.19 27.43 -7.57
C GLU A 267 11.62 27.32 -6.16
N ALA A 268 10.55 26.54 -6.01
CA ALA A 268 9.95 26.33 -4.70
C ALA A 268 10.89 25.54 -3.77
N LEU A 269 11.65 24.55 -4.31
CA LEU A 269 12.70 23.86 -3.54
C LEU A 269 13.82 24.83 -3.12
N ALA A 270 14.24 25.73 -4.01
CA ALA A 270 15.24 26.75 -3.67
C ALA A 270 14.74 27.67 -2.55
N ASP A 271 13.47 28.08 -2.60
CA ASP A 271 12.84 28.89 -1.55
C ASP A 271 12.79 28.15 -0.21
N TYR A 272 12.49 26.85 -0.25
CA TYR A 272 12.50 26.01 0.94
C TYR A 272 13.90 25.93 1.55
N LEU A 273 14.92 25.62 0.75
CA LEU A 273 16.32 25.49 1.20
C LEU A 273 16.86 26.79 1.76
N ARG A 274 16.54 27.95 1.15
CA ARG A 274 16.94 29.26 1.68
C ARG A 274 16.32 29.58 3.05
N LYS A 275 15.06 29.14 3.26
CA LYS A 275 14.37 29.32 4.56
C LYS A 275 14.85 28.33 5.61
N ASN A 276 15.36 27.17 5.20
CA ASN A 276 15.78 26.07 6.09
C ASN A 276 17.28 25.81 5.94
N THR A 277 18.12 26.69 6.47
CA THR A 277 19.58 26.64 6.28
C THR A 277 20.26 25.41 6.89
N THR A 278 19.59 24.69 7.80
CA THR A 278 20.04 23.42 8.37
C THR A 278 19.67 22.21 7.49
N THR A 279 18.90 22.41 6.41
CA THR A 279 18.57 21.34 5.48
C THR A 279 19.62 21.25 4.39
N ALA A 280 20.11 20.04 4.11
CA ALA A 280 21.00 19.73 2.98
C ALA A 280 20.23 18.98 1.89
N ALA A 281 20.60 19.21 0.62
CA ALA A 281 20.07 18.52 -0.55
C ALA A 281 21.17 17.66 -1.18
N THR A 282 20.95 16.36 -1.29
CA THR A 282 21.78 15.43 -2.05
C THR A 282 21.11 15.16 -3.39
N LEU A 283 21.78 15.50 -4.48
CA LEU A 283 21.30 15.44 -5.85
C LEU A 283 21.95 14.24 -6.53
N VAL A 284 21.19 13.20 -6.84
CA VAL A 284 21.72 11.99 -7.49
C VAL A 284 21.16 11.88 -8.90
N GLY A 285 22.02 12.01 -9.90
CA GLY A 285 21.65 11.92 -11.31
C GLY A 285 21.72 10.49 -11.83
N TYR A 286 20.80 10.16 -12.74
CA TYR A 286 20.72 8.85 -13.40
C TYR A 286 20.57 9.00 -14.90
N ALA A 287 21.08 8.02 -15.65
CA ALA A 287 20.86 7.83 -17.08
C ALA A 287 20.13 6.49 -17.29
N ASP A 288 19.38 6.33 -18.39
CA ASP A 288 18.84 5.03 -18.78
C ASP A 288 19.96 4.11 -19.31
N ASP A 289 19.76 2.80 -19.18
CA ASP A 289 20.72 1.77 -19.59
C ASP A 289 20.54 1.29 -21.04
N THR A 290 19.61 1.90 -21.79
CA THR A 290 19.25 1.45 -23.14
C THR A 290 19.99 2.22 -24.24
N THR A 291 20.56 3.37 -23.90
CA THR A 291 21.29 4.22 -24.84
C THR A 291 22.65 4.58 -24.29
N GLY A 292 23.61 4.79 -25.21
CA GLY A 292 24.98 5.13 -24.82
C GLY A 292 25.80 3.93 -24.32
N ASN A 293 26.89 4.23 -23.65
CA ASN A 293 27.72 3.25 -22.95
C ASN A 293 27.93 3.71 -21.51
N ARG A 294 28.47 2.83 -20.68
CA ARG A 294 28.62 3.08 -19.24
C ARG A 294 29.37 4.37 -18.90
N GLU A 295 30.41 4.71 -19.67
CA GLU A 295 31.21 5.91 -19.46
C GLU A 295 30.42 7.17 -19.85
N SER A 296 29.75 7.16 -21.01
CA SER A 296 28.89 8.26 -21.44
C SER A 296 27.70 8.46 -20.50
N ASN A 297 27.08 7.38 -20.03
CA ASN A 297 25.95 7.43 -19.09
C ASN A 297 26.39 7.91 -17.70
N GLN A 298 27.60 7.57 -17.25
CA GLN A 298 28.16 8.16 -16.03
C GLN A 298 28.31 9.67 -16.19
N THR A 299 28.93 10.12 -17.28
CA THR A 299 29.12 11.56 -17.57
C THR A 299 27.77 12.28 -17.67
N LEU A 300 26.78 11.68 -18.35
CA LEU A 300 25.44 12.25 -18.50
C LEU A 300 24.71 12.37 -17.14
N SER A 301 24.82 11.37 -16.31
CA SER A 301 24.24 11.39 -14.96
C SER A 301 24.87 12.44 -14.05
N ASP A 302 26.20 12.60 -14.13
CA ASP A 302 26.92 13.66 -13.41
C ASP A 302 26.48 15.06 -13.89
N ASN A 303 26.38 15.26 -15.21
CA ASN A 303 25.95 16.53 -15.80
C ASN A 303 24.50 16.88 -15.42
N ARG A 304 23.60 15.89 -15.34
CA ARG A 304 22.21 16.09 -14.85
C ARG A 304 22.20 16.58 -13.41
N ALA A 305 22.92 15.91 -12.51
CA ALA A 305 23.01 16.30 -11.12
C ALA A 305 23.62 17.71 -10.96
N LEU A 306 24.64 18.02 -11.72
CA LEU A 306 25.27 19.33 -11.73
C LEU A 306 24.33 20.43 -12.25
N SER A 307 23.58 20.19 -13.32
CA SER A 307 22.61 21.16 -13.85
C SER A 307 21.56 21.55 -12.81
N VAL A 308 21.05 20.58 -12.06
CA VAL A 308 20.10 20.87 -10.96
C VAL A 308 20.78 21.66 -9.85
N ARG A 309 22.00 21.28 -9.48
CA ARG A 309 22.78 22.04 -8.48
C ARG A 309 23.01 23.49 -8.91
N GLU A 310 23.44 23.71 -10.13
CA GLU A 310 23.67 25.06 -10.69
C GLU A 310 22.40 25.89 -10.71
N PHE A 311 21.25 25.25 -11.04
CA PHE A 311 19.94 25.91 -10.94
C PHE A 311 19.65 26.39 -9.52
N LEU A 312 19.81 25.53 -8.52
CA LEU A 312 19.58 25.89 -7.11
C LEU A 312 20.53 27.00 -6.64
N LEU A 313 21.81 26.92 -7.03
CA LEU A 313 22.79 27.97 -6.70
C LEU A 313 22.42 29.31 -7.37
N SER A 314 21.93 29.29 -8.62
CA SER A 314 21.48 30.52 -9.32
C SER A 314 20.30 31.18 -8.61
N LYS A 315 19.52 30.39 -7.82
CA LYS A 315 18.42 30.87 -6.96
C LYS A 315 18.88 31.17 -5.53
N GLN A 316 20.20 31.40 -5.33
CA GLN A 316 20.80 31.80 -4.05
C GLN A 316 20.74 30.74 -2.92
N VAL A 317 20.61 29.45 -3.26
CA VAL A 317 20.81 28.37 -2.30
C VAL A 317 22.31 28.26 -1.97
N SER A 318 22.66 28.07 -0.70
CA SER A 318 24.06 27.95 -0.29
C SER A 318 24.75 26.72 -0.92
N PRO A 319 25.98 26.87 -1.47
CA PRO A 319 26.75 25.75 -1.99
C PRO A 319 26.96 24.62 -0.98
N THR A 320 26.99 24.94 0.32
CA THR A 320 27.16 23.96 1.40
C THR A 320 25.90 23.14 1.69
N GLN A 321 24.76 23.54 1.14
CA GLN A 321 23.51 22.80 1.26
C GLN A 321 23.32 21.80 0.09
N CYS A 322 24.08 21.90 -1.01
CA CYS A 322 23.84 21.12 -2.23
C CYS A 322 25.04 20.25 -2.58
N THR A 323 24.88 18.94 -2.49
CA THR A 323 25.85 17.95 -2.98
C THR A 323 25.29 17.25 -4.21
N ALA A 324 26.06 17.19 -5.31
CA ALA A 324 25.62 16.56 -6.57
C ALA A 324 26.58 15.42 -6.94
N LYS A 325 26.01 14.30 -7.40
CA LYS A 325 26.76 13.14 -7.92
C LYS A 325 25.93 12.41 -8.98
N GLY A 326 26.57 11.84 -9.98
CA GLY A 326 25.97 10.89 -10.89
C GLY A 326 26.06 9.47 -10.35
N ALA A 327 25.04 8.68 -10.58
CA ALA A 327 24.98 7.24 -10.27
C ALA A 327 25.15 6.37 -11.52
N GLY A 328 25.34 6.98 -12.70
CA GLY A 328 25.49 6.27 -13.97
C GLY A 328 24.17 5.81 -14.56
N GLU A 329 24.24 4.71 -15.29
CA GLU A 329 23.09 4.07 -15.92
C GLU A 329 22.28 3.27 -14.92
N THR A 330 20.95 3.26 -15.12
CA THR A 330 20.03 2.49 -14.28
C THR A 330 18.80 2.04 -15.06
N SER A 331 18.26 0.88 -14.70
CA SER A 331 16.92 0.39 -15.06
C SER A 331 16.00 0.25 -13.83
N GLN A 332 16.49 0.69 -12.65
CA GLN A 332 15.84 0.41 -11.37
C GLN A 332 14.49 1.10 -11.22
N PHE A 333 14.26 2.26 -11.86
CA PHE A 333 12.98 2.97 -11.74
C PHE A 333 11.92 2.46 -12.70
N ASN A 334 12.30 1.96 -13.87
CA ASN A 334 11.44 1.22 -14.79
C ASN A 334 12.24 0.57 -15.92
N GLN A 335 12.06 -0.74 -16.13
CA GLN A 335 12.79 -1.48 -17.17
C GLN A 335 12.21 -1.28 -18.59
N LYS A 336 11.01 -0.72 -18.75
CA LYS A 336 10.34 -0.52 -20.04
C LYS A 336 10.07 0.94 -20.37
N ILE A 337 9.99 1.80 -19.35
CA ILE A 337 9.76 3.23 -19.53
C ILE A 337 11.06 3.96 -19.21
N TYR A 338 11.96 3.97 -20.16
CA TYR A 338 13.31 4.55 -20.02
C TYR A 338 13.33 6.03 -19.62
N ASP A 339 12.24 6.77 -19.93
CA ASP A 339 12.06 8.15 -19.50
C ASP A 339 12.08 8.29 -17.98
N SER A 340 11.60 7.30 -17.26
CA SER A 340 11.60 7.29 -15.79
C SER A 340 13.01 7.14 -15.21
N ASN A 341 13.96 6.56 -15.95
CA ASN A 341 15.35 6.37 -15.54
C ASN A 341 16.21 7.61 -15.80
N ARG A 342 15.76 8.57 -16.61
CA ARG A 342 16.46 9.82 -16.92
C ARG A 342 16.06 10.90 -15.92
N ARG A 343 16.62 10.85 -14.73
CA ARG A 343 16.22 11.74 -13.62
C ARG A 343 17.38 12.21 -12.74
N VAL A 344 17.10 13.23 -11.96
CA VAL A 344 17.84 13.58 -10.75
C VAL A 344 16.91 13.42 -9.57
N LEU A 345 17.31 12.59 -8.62
CA LEU A 345 16.66 12.41 -7.35
C LEU A 345 17.26 13.38 -6.33
N ILE A 346 16.44 14.15 -5.63
CA ILE A 346 16.88 15.14 -4.65
C ILE A 346 16.39 14.71 -3.28
N VAL A 347 17.33 14.27 -2.46
CA VAL A 347 17.06 13.84 -1.08
C VAL A 347 17.43 14.97 -0.13
N LEU A 348 16.47 15.39 0.69
CA LEU A 348 16.67 16.41 1.69
C LEU A 348 16.98 15.76 3.04
N THR A 349 17.99 16.24 3.75
CA THR A 349 18.38 15.78 5.08
C THR A 349 18.57 16.96 6.01
N GLN A 350 18.15 16.85 7.28
CA GLN A 350 18.50 17.86 8.28
C GLN A 350 19.93 17.61 8.78
N LYS A 351 20.75 18.66 8.75
CA LYS A 351 22.04 18.63 9.45
C LYS A 351 21.77 18.62 10.95
N GLN A 352 22.30 17.62 11.62
CA GLN A 352 22.31 17.57 13.07
C GLN A 352 23.17 18.66 13.67
#